data_ec87020c4fc2d0f8da459e5baa03f158
#
_entry.id   ec87020c4fc2d0f8da459e5baa03f158
#
_cell.length_a   1.000
_cell.length_b   1.000
_cell.length_c   1.000
_cell.angle_alpha   90.00
_cell.angle_beta   90.00
_cell.angle_gamma   90.00
#
_symmetry.space_group_name_H-M   'P 1'
#
loop_
_entity.id
_entity.type
_entity.pdbx_description
1 polymer ?
#
loop_
_entity_poly.entity_id
_entity_poly.type
_entity_poly.pdbx_seq_one_letter_code
_entity_poly.pdbx_strand_id
1 'polypeptide(L)'
;MYIEKIDSPKDLKSLSIEQLNVVAEEVRSGVLNRVSNHGGHVGPNLGFTEATVALHYVFNAPEDKIVFDISHQSYPHKMLTGRAKGFLDVNDMDAISGYSSPLENPEYDNFEIGHTSTSVALASGLQKARDIMGGKENV
;
A
#
# COMPACT_ATOMS: atom_id res chain seq x y z
N MET A 1 -14.27 -2.17 -12.84
CA MET A 1 -13.60 -1.24 -11.89
C MET A 1 -12.15 -1.08 -12.33
N TYR A 2 -11.53 0.05 -12.01
CA TYR A 2 -10.08 0.23 -12.26
C TYR A 2 -9.24 -0.65 -11.35
N ILE A 3 -9.59 -0.69 -10.05
CA ILE A 3 -8.81 -1.40 -9.04
C ILE A 3 -8.62 -2.90 -9.32
N GLU A 4 -9.55 -3.54 -10.01
CA GLU A 4 -9.44 -4.94 -10.44
C GLU A 4 -8.38 -5.18 -11.53
N LYS A 5 -7.92 -4.10 -12.17
CA LYS A 5 -6.96 -4.12 -13.28
C LYS A 5 -5.60 -3.55 -12.88
N ILE A 6 -5.45 -3.19 -11.62
CA ILE A 6 -4.20 -2.66 -11.06
C ILE A 6 -3.45 -3.82 -10.41
N ASP A 7 -2.45 -4.33 -11.11
CA ASP A 7 -1.56 -5.36 -10.61
C ASP A 7 -0.30 -4.76 -9.97
N SER A 8 0.04 -3.53 -10.35
CA SER A 8 1.20 -2.81 -9.84
C SER A 8 0.98 -1.29 -9.85
N PRO A 9 1.75 -0.51 -9.07
CA PRO A 9 1.69 0.95 -9.12
C PRO A 9 2.00 1.55 -10.50
N LYS A 10 2.65 0.82 -11.38
CA LYS A 10 2.94 1.26 -12.76
C LYS A 10 1.66 1.51 -13.55
N ASP A 11 0.60 0.75 -13.25
CA ASP A 11 -0.70 0.87 -13.93
C ASP A 11 -1.38 2.22 -13.64
N LEU A 12 -1.08 2.83 -12.49
CA LEU A 12 -1.60 4.15 -12.13
C LEU A 12 -1.00 5.27 -13.00
N LYS A 13 0.22 5.10 -13.49
CA LYS A 13 0.97 6.16 -14.19
C LYS A 13 0.31 6.63 -15.49
N SER A 14 -0.55 5.81 -16.08
CA SER A 14 -1.28 6.13 -17.31
C SER A 14 -2.63 6.78 -17.07
N LEU A 15 -3.09 6.87 -15.82
CA LEU A 15 -4.42 7.37 -15.47
C LEU A 15 -4.43 8.89 -15.35
N SER A 16 -5.55 9.51 -15.73
CA SER A 16 -5.79 10.93 -15.46
C SER A 16 -6.11 11.16 -13.97
N ILE A 17 -6.04 12.42 -13.53
CA ILE A 17 -6.39 12.78 -12.13
C ILE A 17 -7.84 12.39 -11.81
N GLU A 18 -8.77 12.56 -12.76
CA GLU A 18 -10.16 12.16 -12.59
C GLU A 18 -10.29 10.65 -12.41
N GLN A 19 -9.51 9.87 -13.17
CA GLN A 19 -9.48 8.40 -13.04
C GLN A 19 -8.84 7.96 -11.71
N LEU A 20 -7.79 8.64 -11.24
CA LEU A 20 -7.19 8.39 -9.94
C LEU A 20 -8.16 8.66 -8.78
N ASN A 21 -9.01 9.68 -8.89
CA ASN A 21 -10.08 9.92 -7.92
C ASN A 21 -11.08 8.76 -7.89
N VAL A 22 -11.42 8.20 -9.06
CA VAL A 22 -12.28 7.00 -9.13
C VAL A 22 -11.59 5.80 -8.49
N VAL A 23 -10.29 5.60 -8.74
CA VAL A 23 -9.50 4.54 -8.06
C VAL A 23 -9.54 4.72 -6.54
N ALA A 24 -9.39 5.93 -6.03
CA ALA A 24 -9.46 6.19 -4.58
C ALA A 24 -10.82 5.79 -3.99
N GLU A 25 -11.93 6.10 -4.67
CA GLU A 25 -13.26 5.68 -4.24
C GLU A 25 -13.46 4.15 -4.31
N GLU A 26 -12.93 3.51 -5.34
CA GLU A 26 -12.96 2.05 -5.44
C GLU A 26 -12.13 1.38 -4.33
N VAL A 27 -10.98 1.94 -3.98
CA VAL A 27 -10.15 1.50 -2.85
C VAL A 27 -10.92 1.65 -1.53
N ARG A 28 -11.58 2.79 -1.28
CA ARG A 28 -12.42 2.98 -0.09
C ARG A 28 -13.52 1.91 0.00
N SER A 29 -14.17 1.65 -1.13
CA SER A 29 -15.22 0.64 -1.21
C SER A 29 -14.68 -0.76 -0.87
N GLY A 30 -13.49 -1.10 -1.37
CA GLY A 30 -12.81 -2.35 -1.04
C GLY A 30 -12.44 -2.46 0.44
N VAL A 31 -11.92 -1.38 1.04
CA VAL A 31 -11.64 -1.32 2.48
C VAL A 31 -12.91 -1.57 3.28
N LEU A 32 -14.01 -0.90 2.96
CA LEU A 32 -15.30 -1.08 3.65
C LEU A 32 -15.85 -2.49 3.46
N ASN A 33 -15.76 -3.04 2.24
CA ASN A 33 -16.17 -4.42 1.97
C ASN A 33 -15.41 -5.42 2.85
N ARG A 34 -14.07 -5.31 2.89
CA ARG A 34 -13.26 -6.20 3.74
C ARG A 34 -13.61 -6.03 5.21
N VAL A 35 -13.66 -4.81 5.72
CA VAL A 35 -13.86 -4.59 7.15
C VAL A 35 -15.23 -5.04 7.62
N SER A 36 -16.28 -4.87 6.79
CA SER A 36 -17.64 -5.33 7.12
C SER A 36 -17.78 -6.85 7.14
N ASN A 37 -17.01 -7.58 6.33
CA ASN A 37 -17.10 -9.04 6.21
C ASN A 37 -16.06 -9.79 7.05
N HIS A 38 -14.88 -9.21 7.27
CA HIS A 38 -13.74 -9.88 7.91
C HIS A 38 -13.23 -9.14 9.16
N GLY A 39 -13.50 -7.84 9.28
CA GLY A 39 -12.91 -6.97 10.31
C GLY A 39 -11.60 -6.32 9.83
N GLY A 40 -11.02 -5.50 10.71
CA GLY A 40 -9.77 -4.80 10.44
C GLY A 40 -9.82 -3.31 10.78
N HIS A 41 -8.89 -2.54 10.17
CA HIS A 41 -8.69 -1.13 10.47
C HIS A 41 -9.47 -0.25 9.48
N VAL A 42 -10.42 0.54 9.95
CA VAL A 42 -11.28 1.41 9.10
C VAL A 42 -10.69 2.80 8.96
N GLY A 43 -10.68 3.56 10.04
CA GLY A 43 -10.35 4.99 10.05
C GLY A 43 -9.03 5.34 9.40
N PRO A 44 -7.92 4.68 9.80
CA PRO A 44 -6.60 4.95 9.21
C PRO A 44 -6.54 4.73 7.71
N ASN A 45 -7.20 3.69 7.21
CA ASN A 45 -7.21 3.36 5.79
C ASN A 45 -8.05 4.32 4.96
N LEU A 46 -9.25 4.67 5.44
CA LEU A 46 -10.10 5.66 4.76
C LEU A 46 -9.44 7.05 4.74
N GLY A 47 -8.78 7.44 5.84
CA GLY A 47 -8.11 8.73 5.94
C GLY A 47 -6.81 8.84 5.13
N PHE A 48 -6.20 7.74 4.74
CA PHE A 48 -4.92 7.73 4.02
C PHE A 48 -5.03 7.24 2.57
N THR A 49 -6.21 7.06 2.05
CA THR A 49 -6.44 6.50 0.71
C THR A 49 -5.86 7.37 -0.39
N GLU A 50 -6.24 8.66 -0.47
CA GLU A 50 -5.77 9.57 -1.53
C GLU A 50 -4.26 9.79 -1.44
N ALA A 51 -3.74 9.94 -0.22
CA ALA A 51 -2.29 10.07 -0.02
C ALA A 51 -1.55 8.83 -0.55
N THR A 52 -2.08 7.63 -0.32
CA THR A 52 -1.46 6.38 -0.83
C THR A 52 -1.54 6.30 -2.35
N VAL A 53 -2.68 6.65 -2.96
CA VAL A 53 -2.82 6.72 -4.43
C VAL A 53 -1.82 7.72 -5.01
N ALA A 54 -1.69 8.91 -4.40
CA ALA A 54 -0.75 9.94 -4.84
C ALA A 54 0.70 9.50 -4.70
N LEU A 55 1.08 8.86 -3.59
CA LEU A 55 2.42 8.31 -3.39
C LEU A 55 2.77 7.30 -4.49
N HIS A 56 1.87 6.35 -4.77
CA HIS A 56 2.10 5.37 -5.82
C HIS A 56 2.03 5.94 -7.24
N TYR A 57 1.32 7.06 -7.43
CA TYR A 57 1.33 7.78 -8.70
C TYR A 57 2.63 8.55 -8.92
N VAL A 58 3.20 9.16 -7.89
CA VAL A 58 4.41 10.01 -7.99
C VAL A 58 5.67 9.15 -7.95
N PHE A 59 5.81 8.31 -6.94
CA PHE A 59 7.00 7.48 -6.72
C PHE A 59 6.95 6.17 -7.49
N ASN A 60 8.10 5.58 -7.75
CA ASN A 60 8.25 4.38 -8.57
C ASN A 60 8.50 3.14 -7.69
N ALA A 61 7.50 2.78 -6.86
CA ALA A 61 7.60 1.51 -6.12
C ALA A 61 7.56 0.31 -7.10
N PRO A 62 8.38 -0.74 -6.88
CA PRO A 62 9.14 -1.03 -5.67
C PRO A 62 10.57 -0.45 -5.64
N GLU A 63 11.03 0.22 -6.70
CA GLU A 63 12.35 0.85 -6.69
C GLU A 63 12.43 1.87 -5.54
N ASP A 64 11.54 2.86 -5.53
CA ASP A 64 11.34 3.76 -4.39
C ASP A 64 10.69 3.00 -3.23
N LYS A 65 11.17 3.21 -2.01
CA LYS A 65 10.74 2.48 -0.82
C LYS A 65 9.72 3.28 -0.03
N ILE A 66 8.60 2.66 0.29
CA ILE A 66 7.56 3.25 1.15
C ILE A 66 7.50 2.44 2.44
N VAL A 67 7.67 3.10 3.58
CA VAL A 67 7.62 2.48 4.91
C VAL A 67 6.50 3.13 5.70
N PHE A 68 5.54 2.33 6.14
CA PHE A 68 4.39 2.79 6.92
C PHE A 68 4.67 2.67 8.42
N ASP A 69 4.38 3.73 9.20
CA ASP A 69 4.43 3.61 10.67
C ASP A 69 3.22 2.81 11.17
N ILE A 70 3.45 1.90 12.12
CA ILE A 70 2.49 0.85 12.53
C ILE A 70 2.10 -0.06 11.38
N SER A 71 1.85 0.49 10.19
CA SER A 71 1.41 -0.14 8.94
C SER A 71 -0.07 -0.62 8.89
N HIS A 72 -0.88 -0.28 9.91
CA HIS A 72 -2.31 -0.60 9.93
C HIS A 72 -3.13 0.21 8.91
N GLN A 73 -2.55 1.27 8.32
CA GLN A 73 -3.09 2.08 7.22
C GLN A 73 -2.63 1.61 5.84
N SER A 74 -2.11 0.40 5.71
CA SER A 74 -1.51 -0.12 4.47
C SER A 74 -2.51 -0.81 3.52
N TYR A 75 -3.80 -0.83 3.81
CA TYR A 75 -4.79 -1.49 2.93
C TYR A 75 -4.84 -0.88 1.52
N PRO A 76 -4.88 0.45 1.35
CA PRO A 76 -4.78 1.05 0.01
C PRO A 76 -3.49 0.65 -0.72
N HIS A 77 -2.35 0.64 -0.02
CA HIS A 77 -1.07 0.18 -0.57
C HIS A 77 -1.15 -1.28 -1.05
N LYS A 78 -1.72 -2.17 -0.25
CA LYS A 78 -1.89 -3.58 -0.65
C LYS A 78 -2.76 -3.72 -1.89
N MET A 79 -3.87 -2.99 -1.96
CA MET A 79 -4.74 -3.02 -3.12
C MET A 79 -4.05 -2.54 -4.39
N LEU A 80 -3.21 -1.49 -4.29
CA LEU A 80 -2.48 -0.92 -5.43
C LEU A 80 -1.22 -1.70 -5.82
N THR A 81 -0.87 -2.72 -5.06
CA THR A 81 0.30 -3.59 -5.27
C THR A 81 -0.10 -5.05 -5.55
N GLY A 82 -1.21 -5.25 -6.25
CA GLY A 82 -1.66 -6.55 -6.76
C GLY A 82 -2.44 -7.43 -5.77
N ARG A 83 -2.81 -6.88 -4.60
CA ARG A 83 -3.54 -7.63 -3.55
C ARG A 83 -5.01 -7.20 -3.42
N ALA A 84 -5.56 -6.52 -4.42
CA ALA A 84 -6.95 -6.01 -4.39
C ALA A 84 -7.97 -7.12 -4.14
N LYS A 85 -7.72 -8.33 -4.64
CA LYS A 85 -8.64 -9.47 -4.50
C LYS A 85 -8.97 -9.78 -3.04
N GLY A 86 -7.99 -9.70 -2.12
CA GLY A 86 -8.20 -9.89 -0.68
C GLY A 86 -9.04 -8.82 0.01
N PHE A 87 -9.50 -7.80 -0.74
CA PHE A 87 -10.41 -6.75 -0.28
C PHE A 87 -11.77 -6.80 -0.99
N LEU A 88 -11.82 -7.42 -2.17
CA LEU A 88 -13.01 -7.45 -3.02
C LEU A 88 -13.76 -8.77 -2.92
N ASP A 89 -13.05 -9.90 -2.79
CA ASP A 89 -13.62 -11.24 -2.71
C ASP A 89 -13.54 -11.79 -1.28
N VAL A 90 -14.69 -12.13 -0.71
CA VAL A 90 -14.79 -12.66 0.67
C VAL A 90 -14.00 -13.97 0.87
N ASN A 91 -13.78 -14.73 -0.18
CA ASN A 91 -13.06 -16.01 -0.10
C ASN A 91 -11.52 -15.82 -0.01
N ASP A 92 -11.02 -14.63 -0.36
CA ASP A 92 -9.59 -14.33 -0.35
C ASP A 92 -9.18 -13.40 0.80
N MET A 93 -10.12 -12.98 1.64
CA MET A 93 -9.85 -12.01 2.72
C MET A 93 -8.87 -12.54 3.77
N ASP A 94 -8.86 -13.84 4.05
CA ASP A 94 -7.95 -14.46 5.00
C ASP A 94 -6.49 -14.47 4.54
N ALA A 95 -6.24 -14.30 3.24
CA ALA A 95 -4.89 -14.26 2.67
C ALA A 95 -4.15 -12.95 2.97
N ILE A 96 -4.83 -11.92 3.47
CA ILE A 96 -4.29 -10.58 3.68
C ILE A 96 -4.27 -10.25 5.16
N SER A 97 -3.08 -9.95 5.70
CA SER A 97 -2.93 -9.49 7.08
C SER A 97 -3.35 -8.03 7.27
N GLY A 98 -3.53 -7.62 8.53
CA GLY A 98 -3.88 -6.25 8.89
C GLY A 98 -2.72 -5.25 8.85
N TYR A 99 -1.50 -5.72 8.54
CA TYR A 99 -0.25 -4.94 8.58
C TYR A 99 0.60 -5.23 7.34
N SER A 100 1.59 -4.36 7.07
CA SER A 100 2.63 -4.64 6.07
C SER A 100 3.33 -5.96 6.38
N SER A 101 3.52 -6.81 5.39
CA SER A 101 4.14 -8.11 5.58
C SER A 101 4.95 -8.56 4.36
N PRO A 102 6.28 -8.67 4.50
CA PRO A 102 7.12 -9.26 3.45
C PRO A 102 6.78 -10.70 3.12
N LEU A 103 6.06 -11.41 3.99
CA LEU A 103 5.57 -12.76 3.72
C LEU A 103 4.44 -12.77 2.69
N GLU A 104 3.67 -11.68 2.60
CA GLU A 104 2.63 -11.52 1.58
C GLU A 104 3.23 -11.03 0.25
N ASN A 105 4.06 -10.00 0.33
CA ASN A 105 4.65 -9.38 -0.85
C ASN A 105 6.02 -8.75 -0.51
N PRO A 106 7.13 -9.49 -0.65
CA PRO A 106 8.47 -9.00 -0.30
C PRO A 106 8.98 -7.90 -1.25
N GLU A 107 8.33 -7.71 -2.39
CA GLU A 107 8.71 -6.68 -3.36
C GLU A 107 8.31 -5.29 -2.86
N TYR A 108 7.11 -5.16 -2.29
CA TYR A 108 6.53 -3.88 -1.87
C TYR A 108 6.52 -3.66 -0.36
N ASP A 109 6.49 -4.71 0.43
CA ASP A 109 6.48 -4.65 1.89
C ASP A 109 7.88 -4.93 2.43
N ASN A 110 8.64 -3.89 2.79
CA ASN A 110 10.04 -4.05 3.21
C ASN A 110 10.19 -4.59 4.63
N PHE A 111 9.19 -4.38 5.49
CA PHE A 111 9.24 -4.77 6.91
C PHE A 111 7.87 -5.24 7.39
N GLU A 112 7.89 -6.16 8.34
CA GLU A 112 6.73 -6.45 9.17
C GLU A 112 6.71 -5.47 10.33
N ILE A 113 5.71 -4.58 10.37
CA ILE A 113 5.61 -3.49 11.34
C ILE A 113 4.25 -3.58 12.04
N GLY A 114 4.23 -3.38 13.33
CA GLY A 114 3.02 -3.29 14.16
C GLY A 114 3.19 -2.30 15.32
N HIS A 115 4.41 -1.75 15.49
CA HIS A 115 4.77 -0.80 16.55
C HIS A 115 4.87 0.62 16.02
N THR A 116 4.36 1.58 16.81
CA THR A 116 4.50 3.02 16.56
C THR A 116 5.96 3.47 16.62
N SER A 117 6.27 4.53 15.87
CA SER A 117 7.57 5.22 15.87
C SER A 117 8.76 4.40 15.37
N THR A 118 8.51 3.28 14.69
CA THR A 118 9.57 2.44 14.11
C THR A 118 9.93 2.81 12.68
N SER A 119 8.98 3.37 11.92
CA SER A 119 9.13 3.65 10.49
C SER A 119 10.29 4.59 10.17
N VAL A 120 10.48 5.64 10.97
CA VAL A 120 11.56 6.62 10.74
C VAL A 120 12.93 5.97 10.89
N ALA A 121 13.14 5.13 11.90
CA ALA A 121 14.38 4.41 12.09
C ALA A 121 14.67 3.42 10.96
N LEU A 122 13.63 2.68 10.53
CA LEU A 122 13.72 1.71 9.43
C LEU A 122 13.98 2.40 8.08
N ALA A 123 13.24 3.47 7.78
CA ALA A 123 13.45 4.25 6.57
C ALA A 123 14.83 4.91 6.54
N SER A 124 15.30 5.45 7.68
CA SER A 124 16.65 6.00 7.78
C SER A 124 17.74 4.95 7.54
N GLY A 125 17.51 3.72 7.99
CA GLY A 125 18.40 2.58 7.74
C GLY A 125 18.45 2.23 6.25
N LEU A 126 17.29 2.16 5.57
CA LEU A 126 17.21 1.94 4.13
C LEU A 126 17.92 3.05 3.36
N GLN A 127 17.65 4.31 3.71
CA GLN A 127 18.30 5.44 3.05
C GLN A 127 19.83 5.39 3.23
N LYS A 128 20.30 5.07 4.43
CA LYS A 128 21.74 4.96 4.69
C LYS A 128 22.37 3.82 3.88
N ALA A 129 21.70 2.68 3.78
CA ALA A 129 22.15 1.57 2.93
C ALA A 129 22.24 1.99 1.46
N ARG A 130 21.18 2.65 0.94
CA ARG A 130 21.16 3.22 -0.41
C ARG A 130 22.37 4.12 -0.66
N ASP A 131 22.65 5.05 0.26
CA ASP A 131 23.76 6.02 0.11
C ASP A 131 25.12 5.31 0.04
N ILE A 132 25.33 4.27 0.88
CA ILE A 132 26.56 3.47 0.88
C ILE A 132 26.70 2.66 -0.41
N MET A 133 25.61 2.15 -0.95
CA MET A 133 25.58 1.35 -2.18
C MET A 133 25.57 2.19 -3.45
N GLY A 134 25.45 3.52 -3.34
CA GLY A 134 25.38 4.43 -4.49
C GLY A 134 24.04 4.40 -5.21
N GLY A 135 22.98 3.94 -4.58
CA GLY A 135 21.62 3.96 -5.09
C GLY A 135 21.05 5.37 -5.23
N LYS A 136 19.93 5.50 -5.96
CA LYS A 136 19.29 6.80 -6.23
C LYS A 136 17.80 6.80 -5.92
N GLU A 137 17.27 5.67 -5.51
CA GLU A 137 15.88 5.49 -5.14
C GLU A 137 15.48 6.39 -3.95
N ASN A 138 14.22 6.81 -3.90
CA ASN A 138 13.68 7.51 -2.74
C ASN A 138 13.32 6.51 -1.62
N VAL A 139 13.38 7.00 -0.38
CA VAL A 139 12.91 6.27 0.80
C VAL A 139 12.00 7.21 1.60
#